data_ccc73eb4da8e6b0d883eacadf5c012cf
#
_entry.id   ccc73eb4da8e6b0d883eacadf5c012cf
#
_cell.length_a   1.000
_cell.length_b   1.000
_cell.length_c   1.000
_cell.angle_alpha   90.00
_cell.angle_beta   90.00
_cell.angle_gamma   90.00
#
_symmetry.space_group_name_H-M   'P 1'
#
loop_
_entity.id
_entity.type
_entity.pdbx_description
1 polymer ?
#
loop_
_entity_poly.entity_id
_entity_poly.type
_entity_poly.pdbx_seq_one_letter_code
_entity_poly.pdbx_strand_id
1 'polypeptide(L)'
;MTFGLLKLPKQSYERFGEVTMLKVILMAAAMMSFVTTAGAVGSSDYSSSTVSVLQPAEQLLKQRRYADAYQKLASINGAPEDDRQNLLGFSARKQGKFDLAGQHYEEALALNPRHLGALEYQGELFLELGQFEKAQANLSKLMQYCGSECDETKALRKAIGKALQ
;
A
#
# COMPACT_ATOMS: atom_id res chain seq x y z
N MET A 1 7.02 53.08 -21.31
CA MET A 1 7.16 52.30 -20.07
C MET A 1 7.98 51.07 -20.43
N THR A 2 9.27 51.12 -20.15
CA THR A 2 10.28 50.14 -20.55
C THR A 2 10.46 49.15 -19.40
N PHE A 3 10.15 47.87 -19.63
CA PHE A 3 10.42 46.79 -18.70
C PHE A 3 11.91 46.43 -18.75
N GLY A 4 12.61 46.65 -17.64
CA GLY A 4 14.00 46.30 -17.46
C GLY A 4 14.17 44.79 -17.28
N LEU A 5 14.99 44.20 -18.15
CA LEU A 5 15.49 42.81 -18.03
C LEU A 5 16.48 42.76 -16.86
N LEU A 6 16.12 42.02 -15.81
CA LEU A 6 17.02 41.60 -14.73
C LEU A 6 18.02 40.57 -15.25
N LYS A 7 19.27 41.03 -15.39
CA LYS A 7 20.42 40.23 -15.80
C LYS A 7 20.95 39.51 -14.56
N LEU A 8 20.78 38.17 -14.53
CA LEU A 8 21.36 37.31 -13.49
C LEU A 8 22.88 37.18 -13.70
N PRO A 9 23.69 37.22 -12.64
CA PRO A 9 25.13 37.10 -12.75
C PRO A 9 25.54 35.65 -13.05
N LYS A 10 26.31 35.53 -14.16
CA LYS A 10 27.10 34.32 -14.47
C LYS A 10 28.37 34.38 -13.62
N GLN A 11 28.41 33.68 -12.50
CA GLN A 11 29.70 33.46 -11.86
C GLN A 11 29.74 32.14 -11.08
N SER A 12 30.84 31.46 -11.34
CA SER A 12 31.55 30.45 -10.56
C SER A 12 31.10 28.99 -10.69
N TYR A 13 31.28 28.42 -11.87
CA TYR A 13 31.32 26.94 -12.02
C TYR A 13 32.64 26.46 -12.65
N GLU A 14 33.72 27.17 -12.47
CA GLU A 14 35.04 26.74 -12.97
C GLU A 14 36.06 26.86 -11.86
N ARG A 15 36.15 25.86 -10.97
CA ARG A 15 37.38 25.55 -10.22
C ARG A 15 37.24 24.35 -9.27
N PHE A 16 36.74 23.21 -9.73
CA PHE A 16 36.90 21.95 -9.00
C PHE A 16 37.06 20.75 -9.96
N GLY A 17 38.02 20.81 -10.81
CA GLY A 17 38.32 19.71 -11.68
C GLY A 17 39.79 19.67 -12.02
N GLU A 18 40.65 19.11 -11.20
CA GLU A 18 41.91 18.48 -11.67
C GLU A 18 42.78 17.87 -10.56
N VAL A 19 42.44 18.02 -9.29
CA VAL A 19 43.37 17.55 -8.21
C VAL A 19 42.89 16.26 -7.50
N THR A 20 41.72 15.74 -7.84
CA THR A 20 41.16 14.57 -7.17
C THR A 20 41.27 13.25 -7.93
N MET A 21 41.55 13.27 -9.24
CA MET A 21 41.66 12.02 -10.05
C MET A 21 42.98 11.25 -9.83
N LEU A 22 44.07 11.95 -9.48
CA LEU A 22 45.37 11.29 -9.31
C LEU A 22 45.57 10.64 -7.93
N LYS A 23 44.74 11.02 -6.93
CA LYS A 23 44.80 10.42 -5.58
C LYS A 23 43.89 9.20 -5.41
N VAL A 24 42.94 8.98 -6.30
CA VAL A 24 42.03 7.82 -6.24
C VAL A 24 42.65 6.56 -6.84
N ILE A 25 43.64 6.70 -7.75
CA ILE A 25 44.28 5.56 -8.42
C ILE A 25 45.39 4.88 -7.58
N LEU A 26 45.91 5.55 -6.54
CA LEU A 26 46.99 5.01 -5.74
C LEU A 26 46.53 4.34 -4.40
N MET A 27 45.21 4.30 -4.10
CA MET A 27 44.67 3.60 -2.94
C MET A 27 43.96 2.26 -3.27
N ALA A 28 43.98 1.81 -4.52
CA ALA A 28 43.27 0.58 -4.96
C ALA A 28 44.16 -0.67 -4.96
N ALA A 29 45.38 -0.66 -4.34
CA ALA A 29 46.31 -1.78 -4.44
C ALA A 29 46.70 -2.45 -3.11
N ALA A 30 45.91 -2.27 -2.04
CA ALA A 30 46.25 -2.94 -0.77
C ALA A 30 44.99 -3.29 0.05
N MET A 31 44.14 -4.21 -0.43
CA MET A 31 43.24 -5.01 0.40
C MET A 31 42.66 -6.19 -0.40
N MET A 32 43.51 -7.09 -0.79
CA MET A 32 43.11 -8.48 -1.04
C MET A 32 43.36 -9.27 0.24
N SER A 33 42.34 -9.86 0.74
CA SER A 33 42.25 -10.97 1.70
C SER A 33 41.39 -10.63 2.92
N PHE A 34 40.09 -10.53 2.76
CA PHE A 34 39.18 -10.94 3.82
C PHE A 34 38.16 -11.88 3.18
N VAL A 35 38.40 -13.18 3.30
CA VAL A 35 37.38 -14.21 3.14
C VAL A 35 36.43 -14.03 4.32
N THR A 36 35.36 -13.26 4.13
CA THR A 36 34.22 -13.32 5.02
C THR A 36 33.32 -14.43 4.48
N THR A 37 33.25 -15.51 5.24
CA THR A 37 32.16 -16.47 5.19
C THR A 37 30.86 -15.69 5.07
N ALA A 38 30.18 -15.85 3.92
CA ALA A 38 28.80 -15.41 3.74
C ALA A 38 27.96 -16.19 4.76
N GLY A 39 27.79 -15.62 5.94
CA GLY A 39 26.65 -15.94 6.78
C GLY A 39 25.43 -15.59 5.93
N ALA A 40 24.64 -16.59 5.56
CA ALA A 40 23.33 -16.38 5.04
C ALA A 40 22.58 -15.52 6.05
N VAL A 41 22.54 -14.20 5.79
CA VAL A 41 21.56 -13.33 6.43
C VAL A 41 20.24 -13.85 5.94
N GLY A 42 19.55 -14.57 6.81
CA GLY A 42 18.25 -15.11 6.54
C GLY A 42 17.40 -13.99 5.93
N SER A 43 16.88 -14.28 4.75
CA SER A 43 15.73 -13.55 4.24
C SER A 43 14.72 -13.53 5.39
N SER A 44 14.53 -12.37 5.96
CA SER A 44 13.57 -12.17 7.03
C SER A 44 12.21 -12.62 6.51
N ASP A 45 11.71 -13.72 7.06
CA ASP A 45 10.35 -14.22 6.90
C ASP A 45 9.32 -13.21 7.48
N TYR A 46 9.39 -11.96 7.02
CA TYR A 46 8.44 -10.92 7.44
C TYR A 46 7.04 -11.22 6.91
N SER A 47 6.94 -11.91 5.77
CA SER A 47 5.66 -12.23 5.15
C SER A 47 4.91 -13.37 5.88
N SER A 48 5.62 -14.31 6.51
CA SER A 48 5.00 -15.47 7.15
C SER A 48 4.45 -15.17 8.55
N SER A 49 5.08 -14.28 9.30
CA SER A 49 4.64 -13.96 10.66
C SER A 49 3.41 -13.03 10.72
N THR A 50 3.25 -12.15 9.74
CA THR A 50 2.14 -11.19 9.69
C THR A 50 0.82 -11.86 9.31
N VAL A 51 0.84 -12.81 8.37
CA VAL A 51 -0.33 -13.63 8.02
C VAL A 51 -0.84 -14.41 9.24
N SER A 52 0.06 -14.90 10.07
CA SER A 52 -0.27 -15.62 11.30
C SER A 52 -0.95 -14.75 12.36
N VAL A 53 -0.62 -13.45 12.44
CA VAL A 53 -1.21 -12.52 13.44
C VAL A 53 -2.67 -12.18 13.13
N LEU A 54 -3.04 -12.04 11.86
CA LEU A 54 -4.42 -11.75 11.43
C LEU A 54 -5.29 -13.00 11.34
N GLN A 55 -4.69 -14.18 11.22
CA GLN A 55 -5.40 -15.45 11.01
C GLN A 55 -6.57 -15.72 12.00
N PRO A 56 -6.45 -15.46 13.32
CA PRO A 56 -7.58 -15.67 14.23
C PRO A 56 -8.79 -14.78 13.91
N ALA A 57 -8.56 -13.55 13.45
CA ALA A 57 -9.64 -12.67 13.05
C ALA A 57 -10.26 -13.09 11.72
N GLU A 58 -9.43 -13.51 10.75
CA GLU A 58 -9.91 -14.04 9.47
C GLU A 58 -10.78 -15.30 9.64
N GLN A 59 -10.47 -16.15 10.61
CA GLN A 59 -11.32 -17.30 10.93
C GLN A 59 -12.71 -16.87 11.42
N LEU A 60 -12.77 -15.82 12.26
CA LEU A 60 -14.03 -15.23 12.70
C LEU A 60 -14.82 -14.65 11.54
N LEU A 61 -14.14 -13.98 10.58
CA LEU A 61 -14.77 -13.47 9.36
C LEU A 61 -15.37 -14.60 8.50
N LYS A 62 -14.63 -15.69 8.30
CA LYS A 62 -15.13 -16.87 7.59
C LYS A 62 -16.37 -17.50 8.27
N GLN A 63 -16.43 -17.43 9.59
CA GLN A 63 -17.59 -17.85 10.39
C GLN A 63 -18.72 -16.80 10.42
N ARG A 64 -18.58 -15.66 9.72
CA ARG A 64 -19.51 -14.52 9.72
C ARG A 64 -19.73 -13.89 11.11
N ARG A 65 -18.78 -14.09 12.02
CA ARG A 65 -18.76 -13.50 13.36
C ARG A 65 -18.12 -12.11 13.32
N TYR A 66 -18.77 -11.21 12.61
CA TYR A 66 -18.18 -9.91 12.26
C TYR A 66 -17.91 -9.00 13.48
N ALA A 67 -18.77 -9.04 14.49
CA ALA A 67 -18.54 -8.26 15.71
C ALA A 67 -17.32 -8.77 16.48
N ASP A 68 -17.17 -10.08 16.61
CA ASP A 68 -16.04 -10.69 17.30
C ASP A 68 -14.74 -10.49 16.52
N ALA A 69 -14.81 -10.59 15.18
CA ALA A 69 -13.69 -10.30 14.31
C ALA A 69 -13.21 -8.84 14.45
N TYR A 70 -14.13 -7.90 14.50
CA TYR A 70 -13.82 -6.48 14.71
C TYR A 70 -13.09 -6.26 16.05
N GLN A 71 -13.61 -6.81 17.14
CA GLN A 71 -12.98 -6.70 18.47
C GLN A 71 -11.60 -7.36 18.48
N LYS A 72 -11.47 -8.53 17.84
CA LYS A 72 -10.19 -9.21 17.71
C LYS A 72 -9.18 -8.37 16.96
N LEU A 73 -9.54 -7.81 15.80
CA LEU A 73 -8.70 -6.93 14.98
C LEU A 73 -8.28 -5.67 15.74
N ALA A 74 -9.19 -5.08 16.49
CA ALA A 74 -8.89 -3.90 17.33
C ALA A 74 -7.84 -4.17 18.42
N SER A 75 -7.70 -5.42 18.86
CA SER A 75 -6.73 -5.84 19.88
C SER A 75 -5.40 -6.35 19.33
N ILE A 76 -5.28 -6.55 18.01
CA ILE A 76 -4.08 -7.07 17.37
C ILE A 76 -3.02 -5.97 17.25
N ASN A 77 -1.79 -6.29 17.66
CA ASN A 77 -0.60 -5.48 17.44
C ASN A 77 0.39 -6.22 16.54
N GLY A 78 1.19 -5.47 15.77
CA GLY A 78 2.25 -6.04 14.94
C GLY A 78 1.80 -6.61 13.60
N ALA A 79 0.54 -6.44 13.21
CA ALA A 79 0.07 -6.66 11.84
C ALA A 79 0.41 -5.46 10.94
N PRO A 80 0.52 -5.65 9.61
CA PRO A 80 0.49 -4.53 8.68
C PRO A 80 -0.78 -3.73 8.91
N GLU A 81 -0.62 -2.42 9.13
CA GLU A 81 -1.74 -1.58 9.55
C GLU A 81 -2.79 -1.42 8.46
N ASP A 82 -2.36 -1.34 7.19
CA ASP A 82 -3.25 -1.28 6.02
C ASP A 82 -4.13 -2.53 5.90
N ASP A 83 -3.56 -3.74 6.09
CA ASP A 83 -4.32 -5.00 6.11
C ASP A 83 -5.30 -5.02 7.28
N ARG A 84 -4.86 -4.61 8.47
CA ARG A 84 -5.69 -4.57 9.67
C ARG A 84 -6.86 -3.62 9.49
N GLN A 85 -6.63 -2.42 8.98
CA GLN A 85 -7.67 -1.44 8.67
C GLN A 85 -8.64 -1.95 7.62
N ASN A 86 -8.17 -2.59 6.56
CA ASN A 86 -9.02 -3.23 5.55
C ASN A 86 -9.98 -4.26 6.19
N LEU A 87 -9.50 -5.13 7.06
CA LEU A 87 -10.33 -6.15 7.73
C LEU A 87 -11.28 -5.55 8.77
N LEU A 88 -10.90 -4.48 9.48
CA LEU A 88 -11.79 -3.71 10.34
C LEU A 88 -12.94 -3.09 9.54
N GLY A 89 -12.63 -2.48 8.40
CA GLY A 89 -13.62 -1.94 7.47
C GLY A 89 -14.58 -3.01 6.97
N PHE A 90 -14.07 -4.17 6.55
CA PHE A 90 -14.91 -5.30 6.14
C PHE A 90 -15.83 -5.75 7.26
N SER A 91 -15.31 -5.91 8.48
CA SER A 91 -16.09 -6.31 9.63
C SER A 91 -17.20 -5.30 9.96
N ALA A 92 -16.90 -4.00 9.92
CA ALA A 92 -17.85 -2.93 10.18
C ALA A 92 -18.94 -2.89 9.09
N ARG A 93 -18.57 -2.99 7.80
CA ARG A 93 -19.51 -3.03 6.68
C ARG A 93 -20.49 -4.19 6.79
N LYS A 94 -20.01 -5.39 7.11
CA LYS A 94 -20.87 -6.58 7.31
C LYS A 94 -21.81 -6.47 8.52
N GLN A 95 -21.57 -5.53 9.44
CA GLN A 95 -22.47 -5.17 10.54
C GLN A 95 -23.42 -4.02 10.17
N GLY A 96 -23.39 -3.48 8.95
CA GLY A 96 -24.16 -2.31 8.52
C GLY A 96 -23.63 -0.97 9.06
N LYS A 97 -22.44 -0.94 9.65
CA LYS A 97 -21.80 0.27 10.20
C LYS A 97 -21.01 0.97 9.09
N PHE A 98 -21.72 1.53 8.11
CA PHE A 98 -21.13 2.00 6.85
C PHE A 98 -20.18 3.17 7.01
N ASP A 99 -20.49 4.15 7.86
CA ASP A 99 -19.61 5.29 8.13
C ASP A 99 -18.26 4.83 8.72
N LEU A 100 -18.33 3.91 9.69
CA LEU A 100 -17.13 3.34 10.31
C LEU A 100 -16.33 2.52 9.32
N ALA A 101 -17.00 1.76 8.45
CA ALA A 101 -16.33 0.99 7.40
C ALA A 101 -15.60 1.90 6.42
N GLY A 102 -16.25 3.01 6.02
CA GLY A 102 -15.64 4.01 5.15
C GLY A 102 -14.34 4.58 5.73
N GLN A 103 -14.36 4.98 7.00
CA GLN A 103 -13.18 5.49 7.70
C GLN A 103 -12.01 4.49 7.69
N HIS A 104 -12.29 3.22 8.00
CA HIS A 104 -11.27 2.18 7.98
C HIS A 104 -10.68 1.92 6.59
N TYR A 105 -11.51 1.90 5.54
CA TYR A 105 -11.01 1.75 4.17
C TYR A 105 -10.21 2.97 3.70
N GLU A 106 -10.62 4.17 4.09
CA GLU A 106 -9.86 5.40 3.80
C GLU A 106 -8.49 5.36 4.49
N GLU A 107 -8.42 4.90 5.73
CA GLU A 107 -7.16 4.74 6.46
C GLU A 107 -6.27 3.67 5.81
N ALA A 108 -6.83 2.51 5.44
CA ALA A 108 -6.08 1.47 4.71
C ALA A 108 -5.49 2.03 3.40
N LEU A 109 -6.26 2.79 2.63
CA LEU A 109 -5.84 3.38 1.37
C LEU A 109 -4.92 4.59 1.53
N ALA A 110 -4.97 5.30 2.66
CA ALA A 110 -4.01 6.34 3.00
C ALA A 110 -2.63 5.73 3.30
N LEU A 111 -2.58 4.60 3.98
CA LEU A 111 -1.36 3.84 4.26
C LEU A 111 -0.81 3.15 3.01
N ASN A 112 -1.69 2.54 2.23
CA ASN A 112 -1.34 1.83 1.01
C ASN A 112 -2.35 2.12 -0.11
N PRO A 113 -2.10 3.12 -0.96
CA PRO A 113 -3.02 3.50 -2.05
C PRO A 113 -3.25 2.39 -3.10
N ARG A 114 -2.43 1.33 -3.08
CA ARG A 114 -2.54 0.17 -3.99
C ARG A 114 -3.06 -1.08 -3.28
N HIS A 115 -3.63 -0.97 -2.10
CA HIS A 115 -4.20 -2.08 -1.36
C HIS A 115 -5.44 -2.62 -2.09
N LEU A 116 -5.29 -3.72 -2.82
CA LEU A 116 -6.32 -4.25 -3.73
C LEU A 116 -7.61 -4.60 -2.98
N GLY A 117 -7.53 -5.31 -1.85
CA GLY A 117 -8.70 -5.66 -1.04
C GLY A 117 -9.44 -4.45 -0.48
N ALA A 118 -8.73 -3.38 -0.09
CA ALA A 118 -9.38 -2.16 0.38
C ALA A 118 -10.11 -1.41 -0.75
N LEU A 119 -9.53 -1.38 -1.96
CA LEU A 119 -10.20 -0.83 -3.14
C LEU A 119 -11.46 -1.62 -3.52
N GLU A 120 -11.39 -2.96 -3.47
CA GLU A 120 -12.54 -3.82 -3.72
C GLU A 120 -13.65 -3.59 -2.69
N TYR A 121 -13.34 -3.72 -1.40
CA TYR A 121 -14.35 -3.64 -0.34
C TYR A 121 -14.92 -2.24 -0.14
N GLN A 122 -14.11 -1.19 -0.35
CA GLN A 122 -14.63 0.18 -0.40
C GLN A 122 -15.54 0.38 -1.61
N GLY A 123 -15.20 -0.22 -2.76
CA GLY A 123 -16.05 -0.22 -3.94
C GLY A 123 -17.41 -0.88 -3.68
N GLU A 124 -17.43 -2.03 -2.99
CA GLU A 124 -18.67 -2.67 -2.56
C GLU A 124 -19.48 -1.80 -1.57
N LEU A 125 -18.79 -1.12 -0.62
CA LEU A 125 -19.45 -0.17 0.27
C LEU A 125 -20.11 0.96 -0.51
N PHE A 126 -19.44 1.51 -1.52
CA PHE A 126 -20.02 2.56 -2.37
C PHE A 126 -21.27 2.09 -3.10
N LEU A 127 -21.35 0.83 -3.54
CA LEU A 127 -22.54 0.25 -4.12
C LEU A 127 -23.69 0.15 -3.10
N GLU A 128 -23.41 -0.28 -1.88
CA GLU A 128 -24.39 -0.35 -0.79
C GLU A 128 -24.95 1.05 -0.42
N LEU A 129 -24.14 2.10 -0.64
CA LEU A 129 -24.51 3.51 -0.44
C LEU A 129 -25.12 4.19 -1.69
N GLY A 130 -25.28 3.48 -2.81
CA GLY A 130 -25.75 4.03 -4.08
C GLY A 130 -24.77 4.97 -4.78
N GLN A 131 -23.49 4.94 -4.41
CA GLN A 131 -22.42 5.82 -4.95
C GLN A 131 -21.69 5.12 -6.11
N PHE A 132 -22.41 4.83 -7.19
CA PHE A 132 -21.92 4.03 -8.32
C PHE A 132 -20.64 4.58 -8.97
N GLU A 133 -20.54 5.89 -9.11
CA GLU A 133 -19.36 6.53 -9.74
C GLU A 133 -18.09 6.29 -8.93
N LYS A 134 -18.20 6.29 -7.59
CA LYS A 134 -17.05 5.99 -6.73
C LYS A 134 -16.65 4.52 -6.81
N ALA A 135 -17.60 3.61 -6.90
CA ALA A 135 -17.32 2.19 -7.12
C ALA A 135 -16.62 1.96 -8.48
N GLN A 136 -17.06 2.64 -9.53
CA GLN A 136 -16.40 2.61 -10.85
C GLN A 136 -14.98 3.17 -10.82
N ALA A 137 -14.74 4.24 -10.05
CA ALA A 137 -13.40 4.79 -9.88
C ALA A 137 -12.45 3.79 -9.20
N ASN A 138 -12.92 3.07 -8.17
CA ASN A 138 -12.14 2.01 -7.54
C ASN A 138 -11.89 0.83 -8.49
N LEU A 139 -12.87 0.42 -9.29
CA LEU A 139 -12.69 -0.60 -10.33
C LEU A 139 -11.61 -0.19 -11.33
N SER A 140 -11.61 1.07 -11.75
CA SER A 140 -10.59 1.60 -12.67
C SER A 140 -9.19 1.53 -12.07
N LYS A 141 -9.03 1.85 -10.77
CA LYS A 141 -7.76 1.70 -10.05
C LYS A 141 -7.31 0.23 -9.98
N LEU A 142 -8.23 -0.69 -9.65
CA LEU A 142 -7.93 -2.12 -9.63
C LEU A 142 -7.45 -2.61 -10.99
N MET A 143 -8.15 -2.24 -12.07
CA MET A 143 -7.73 -2.58 -13.44
C MET A 143 -6.32 -2.05 -13.76
N GLN A 144 -5.98 -0.85 -13.29
CA GLN A 144 -4.65 -0.26 -13.47
C GLN A 144 -3.57 -0.99 -12.65
N TYR A 145 -3.88 -1.44 -11.42
CA TYR A 145 -2.88 -1.97 -10.49
C TYR A 145 -2.62 -3.46 -10.64
N CYS A 146 -3.64 -4.25 -10.94
CA CYS A 146 -3.54 -5.70 -11.07
C CYS A 146 -4.15 -6.29 -12.34
N GLY A 147 -4.74 -5.46 -13.20
CA GLY A 147 -5.31 -5.90 -14.47
C GLY A 147 -6.75 -6.41 -14.37
N SER A 148 -7.27 -6.84 -15.52
CA SER A 148 -8.67 -7.28 -15.65
C SER A 148 -8.95 -8.64 -14.99
N GLU A 149 -7.91 -9.46 -14.83
CA GLU A 149 -8.02 -10.87 -14.44
C GLU A 149 -7.75 -11.12 -12.96
N CYS A 150 -7.33 -10.12 -12.19
CA CYS A 150 -7.16 -10.31 -10.76
C CYS A 150 -8.51 -10.45 -10.04
N ASP A 151 -8.49 -11.13 -8.92
CA ASP A 151 -9.72 -11.54 -8.23
C ASP A 151 -10.52 -10.35 -7.72
N GLU A 152 -9.87 -9.32 -7.21
CA GLU A 152 -10.51 -8.10 -6.71
C GLU A 152 -11.19 -7.30 -7.84
N THR A 153 -10.55 -7.23 -9.02
CA THR A 153 -11.14 -6.61 -10.20
C THR A 153 -12.40 -7.36 -10.65
N LYS A 154 -12.32 -8.68 -10.70
CA LYS A 154 -13.47 -9.53 -11.08
C LYS A 154 -14.61 -9.42 -10.06
N ALA A 155 -14.28 -9.44 -8.77
CA ALA A 155 -15.24 -9.34 -7.69
C ALA A 155 -16.01 -8.01 -7.74
N LEU A 156 -15.29 -6.89 -7.80
CA LEU A 156 -15.94 -5.57 -7.86
C LEU A 156 -16.73 -5.35 -9.16
N ARG A 157 -16.21 -5.80 -10.31
CA ARG A 157 -16.93 -5.75 -11.58
C ARG A 157 -18.26 -6.53 -11.51
N LYS A 158 -18.23 -7.72 -10.93
CA LYS A 158 -19.42 -8.54 -10.71
C LYS A 158 -20.42 -7.85 -9.77
N ALA A 159 -19.93 -7.23 -8.68
CA ALA A 159 -20.77 -6.48 -7.75
C ALA A 159 -21.48 -5.30 -8.43
N ILE A 160 -20.76 -4.51 -9.24
CA ILE A 160 -21.33 -3.41 -10.03
C ILE A 160 -22.38 -3.93 -11.00
N GLY A 161 -22.09 -4.99 -11.77
CA GLY A 161 -23.05 -5.57 -12.71
C GLY A 161 -24.33 -6.07 -12.04
N LYS A 162 -24.23 -6.56 -10.80
CA LYS A 162 -25.42 -6.98 -10.01
C LYS A 162 -26.22 -5.79 -9.49
N ALA A 163 -25.58 -4.69 -9.13
CA ALA A 163 -26.24 -3.52 -8.58
C ALA A 163 -27.01 -2.70 -9.65
N LEU A 164 -26.74 -2.93 -10.94
CA LEU A 164 -27.38 -2.29 -12.07
C LEU A 164 -28.58 -3.08 -12.65
N GLN A 165 -28.90 -4.25 -12.12
CA GLN A 165 -30.03 -5.09 -12.51
C GLN A 165 -31.27 -4.82 -11.65
#